data_ff0e059cd1520afdf74acb44b33652b9
#
_entry.id   ff0e059cd1520afdf74acb44b33652b9
#
_cell.length_a   1.000
_cell.length_b   1.000
_cell.length_c   1.000
_cell.angle_alpha   90.00
_cell.angle_beta   90.00
_cell.angle_gamma   90.00
#
_symmetry.space_group_name_H-M   'P 1'
#
loop_
_entity.id
_entity.type
_entity.pdbx_description
1 polymer ?
#
loop_
_entity_poly.entity_id
_entity_poly.type
_entity_poly.pdbx_seq_one_letter_code
_entity_poly.pdbx_strand_id
1 'polypeptide(L)'
;MALRIRTTRNAEEYLAALRGIGHYFGGGWSSEDAERFQRQLPLDRLHAVFDGTSVVAGAGAFPFELTVPGAQLPCAGVTVVGVLPTHRRQGILGRMMRAQLADIRERGEPIAALWASEETIYGRYGYGLAAQDVMIRASRGNAALQPELPGRTGTTRLVGHEEALRVFPRIYDRVRRDQPGFVSRSKAWWELRKFDDRPERRRGAGELNRVLLEIGGKPVGYATYRIKVEWDDATNKSQVHVIEAIGDSPVAVRELWRYLLSIDWVAEIHCEALPADHPLFLLVQRPNSLSWKLFDGLWLRLVDVGAALSARSTAGGGRVTFEVTADPIFPDNVGTWTVDDGGARRSTRRPDVRLGVQALACAYLGGFTFAELARAGRVEEVARGGIARADAVYRVDRKPWCPEIF
;
A
#
# COMPACT_ATOMS: atom_id res chain seq x y z
N MET A 1 14.91 -32.00 -14.34
CA MET A 1 14.00 -31.48 -15.42
C MET A 1 14.11 -29.99 -15.52
N ALA A 2 13.86 -29.39 -16.70
CA ALA A 2 13.85 -27.93 -16.81
C ALA A 2 12.56 -27.35 -16.20
N LEU A 3 12.69 -26.45 -15.23
CA LEU A 3 11.56 -25.74 -14.64
C LEU A 3 10.86 -24.86 -15.68
N ARG A 4 9.54 -24.95 -15.78
CA ARG A 4 8.72 -24.13 -16.68
C ARG A 4 7.96 -23.08 -15.88
N ILE A 5 8.00 -21.82 -16.34
CA ILE A 5 7.31 -20.69 -15.71
C ILE A 5 6.28 -20.15 -16.69
N ARG A 6 5.05 -20.01 -16.26
CA ARG A 6 3.94 -19.38 -16.99
C ARG A 6 2.79 -19.04 -16.05
N THR A 7 1.84 -18.30 -16.54
CA THR A 7 0.57 -18.08 -15.82
C THR A 7 -0.29 -19.36 -15.76
N THR A 8 -1.15 -19.42 -14.74
CA THR A 8 -2.09 -20.54 -14.55
C THR A 8 -3.18 -20.54 -15.63
N ARG A 9 -3.72 -21.74 -15.95
CA ARG A 9 -4.69 -21.91 -17.02
C ARG A 9 -6.04 -22.46 -16.56
N ASN A 10 -6.08 -23.00 -15.35
CA ASN A 10 -7.29 -23.60 -14.77
C ASN A 10 -7.26 -23.47 -13.24
N ALA A 11 -8.36 -23.81 -12.59
CA ALA A 11 -8.54 -23.71 -11.16
C ALA A 11 -7.59 -24.63 -10.36
N GLU A 12 -7.23 -25.80 -10.90
CA GLU A 12 -6.31 -26.74 -10.24
C GLU A 12 -4.90 -26.15 -10.15
N GLU A 13 -4.36 -25.64 -11.27
CA GLU A 13 -3.06 -24.95 -11.28
C GLU A 13 -3.06 -23.73 -10.41
N TYR A 14 -4.17 -22.97 -10.40
CA TYR A 14 -4.34 -21.77 -9.59
C TYR A 14 -4.26 -22.09 -8.10
N LEU A 15 -5.05 -23.07 -7.65
CA LEU A 15 -5.03 -23.54 -6.26
C LEU A 15 -3.65 -24.08 -5.87
N ALA A 16 -2.99 -24.85 -6.74
CA ALA A 16 -1.66 -25.38 -6.50
C ALA A 16 -0.60 -24.26 -6.34
N ALA A 17 -0.69 -23.19 -7.16
CA ALA A 17 0.20 -22.04 -7.05
C ALA A 17 -0.01 -21.27 -5.73
N LEU A 18 -1.25 -21.08 -5.27
CA LEU A 18 -1.57 -20.45 -4.00
C LEU A 18 -1.06 -21.26 -2.79
N ARG A 19 -1.02 -22.58 -2.88
CA ARG A 19 -0.49 -23.43 -1.81
C ARG A 19 0.99 -23.21 -1.54
N GLY A 20 1.74 -22.73 -2.53
CA GLY A 20 3.15 -22.38 -2.37
C GLY A 20 3.40 -21.33 -1.30
N ILE A 21 2.55 -20.28 -1.25
CA ILE A 21 2.62 -19.25 -0.20
C ILE A 21 1.87 -19.68 1.06
N GLY A 22 0.75 -20.39 0.93
CA GLY A 22 -0.07 -20.86 2.04
C GLY A 22 0.73 -21.65 3.07
N HIS A 23 1.72 -22.43 2.62
CA HIS A 23 2.63 -23.17 3.50
C HIS A 23 3.30 -22.28 4.56
N TYR A 24 3.69 -21.04 4.21
CA TYR A 24 4.41 -20.13 5.11
C TYR A 24 3.50 -19.38 6.08
N PHE A 25 2.22 -19.27 5.75
CA PHE A 25 1.25 -18.57 6.61
C PHE A 25 0.38 -19.52 7.44
N GLY A 26 0.75 -20.82 7.51
CA GLY A 26 0.06 -21.82 8.34
C GLY A 26 -1.38 -22.09 7.91
N GLY A 27 -1.77 -21.66 6.72
CA GLY A 27 -3.13 -21.80 6.18
C GLY A 27 -3.16 -22.61 4.88
N GLY A 28 -4.06 -23.61 4.81
CA GLY A 28 -4.40 -24.25 3.54
C GLY A 28 -5.36 -23.38 2.74
N TRP A 29 -5.14 -23.27 1.44
CA TRP A 29 -6.14 -22.72 0.53
C TRP A 29 -7.18 -23.80 0.22
N SER A 30 -8.44 -23.54 0.51
CA SER A 30 -9.56 -24.34 0.03
C SER A 30 -9.89 -23.98 -1.43
N SER A 31 -10.63 -24.85 -2.13
CA SER A 31 -11.12 -24.52 -3.48
C SER A 31 -12.03 -23.30 -3.45
N GLU A 32 -12.90 -23.18 -2.44
CA GLU A 32 -13.79 -22.03 -2.27
C GLU A 32 -13.00 -20.71 -2.06
N ASP A 33 -11.97 -20.71 -1.20
CA ASP A 33 -11.14 -19.53 -1.01
C ASP A 33 -10.38 -19.14 -2.28
N ALA A 34 -9.91 -20.12 -3.05
CA ALA A 34 -9.25 -19.88 -4.33
C ALA A 34 -10.22 -19.28 -5.38
N GLU A 35 -11.44 -19.78 -5.47
CA GLU A 35 -12.49 -19.21 -6.35
C GLU A 35 -12.85 -17.77 -5.94
N ARG A 36 -13.00 -17.49 -4.66
CA ARG A 36 -13.22 -16.13 -4.15
C ARG A 36 -12.04 -15.21 -4.46
N PHE A 37 -10.83 -15.71 -4.32
CA PHE A 37 -9.61 -14.96 -4.61
C PHE A 37 -9.45 -14.68 -6.10
N GLN A 38 -9.82 -15.65 -6.96
CA GLN A 38 -9.78 -15.51 -8.42
C GLN A 38 -10.68 -14.38 -8.95
N ARG A 39 -11.77 -14.05 -8.25
CA ARG A 39 -12.61 -12.88 -8.59
C ARG A 39 -11.87 -11.55 -8.46
N GLN A 40 -10.75 -11.52 -7.75
CA GLN A 40 -9.91 -10.33 -7.55
C GLN A 40 -8.59 -10.44 -8.32
N LEU A 41 -8.05 -11.64 -8.45
CA LEU A 41 -6.80 -11.94 -9.12
C LEU A 41 -7.04 -12.99 -10.22
N PRO A 42 -7.21 -12.58 -11.49
CA PRO A 42 -7.49 -13.49 -12.60
C PRO A 42 -6.42 -14.56 -12.82
N LEU A 43 -6.80 -15.68 -13.46
CA LEU A 43 -5.90 -16.82 -13.75
C LEU A 43 -4.61 -16.43 -14.47
N ASP A 44 -4.73 -15.56 -15.47
CA ASP A 44 -3.63 -15.06 -16.28
C ASP A 44 -2.71 -14.06 -15.55
N ARG A 45 -3.02 -13.74 -14.29
CA ARG A 45 -2.21 -12.87 -13.43
C ARG A 45 -1.55 -13.61 -12.27
N LEU A 46 -1.68 -14.94 -12.21
CA LEU A 46 -0.98 -15.80 -11.25
C LEU A 46 0.03 -16.65 -11.99
N HIS A 47 1.31 -16.32 -11.83
CA HIS A 47 2.42 -17.14 -12.33
C HIS A 47 2.59 -18.38 -11.48
N ALA A 48 2.88 -19.49 -12.12
CA ALA A 48 3.22 -20.76 -11.50
C ALA A 48 4.53 -21.30 -12.05
N VAL A 49 5.32 -21.97 -11.21
CA VAL A 49 6.53 -22.68 -11.61
C VAL A 49 6.26 -24.16 -11.53
N PHE A 50 6.50 -24.86 -12.64
CA PHE A 50 6.28 -26.29 -12.80
C PHE A 50 7.60 -27.04 -12.79
N ASP A 51 7.68 -28.08 -11.96
CA ASP A 51 8.68 -29.16 -12.05
C ASP A 51 7.96 -30.42 -12.54
N GLY A 52 8.13 -30.74 -13.82
CA GLY A 52 7.29 -31.73 -14.51
C GLY A 52 5.82 -31.30 -14.53
N THR A 53 4.96 -32.06 -13.84
CA THR A 53 3.52 -31.79 -13.68
C THR A 53 3.22 -31.05 -12.37
N SER A 54 4.15 -31.01 -11.42
CA SER A 54 3.94 -30.42 -10.09
C SER A 54 4.16 -28.91 -10.08
N VAL A 55 3.27 -28.17 -9.44
CA VAL A 55 3.45 -26.74 -9.19
C VAL A 55 4.26 -26.56 -7.90
N VAL A 56 5.41 -25.88 -8.00
CA VAL A 56 6.38 -25.74 -6.89
C VAL A 56 6.55 -24.30 -6.40
N ALA A 57 5.99 -23.30 -7.11
CA ALA A 57 5.99 -21.90 -6.72
C ALA A 57 4.85 -21.14 -7.38
N GLY A 58 4.46 -20.00 -6.79
CA GLY A 58 3.48 -19.07 -7.32
C GLY A 58 3.82 -17.63 -7.00
N ALA A 59 3.37 -16.71 -7.87
CA ALA A 59 3.40 -15.25 -7.67
C ALA A 59 2.24 -14.60 -8.42
N GLY A 60 1.38 -13.89 -7.70
CA GLY A 60 0.23 -13.19 -8.27
C GLY A 60 0.46 -11.69 -8.41
N ALA A 61 -0.38 -11.03 -9.22
CA ALA A 61 -0.39 -9.57 -9.32
C ALA A 61 -1.81 -9.05 -9.53
N PHE A 62 -2.37 -8.31 -8.57
CA PHE A 62 -3.65 -7.64 -8.73
C PHE A 62 -3.58 -6.54 -9.78
N PRO A 63 -4.63 -6.37 -10.62
CA PRO A 63 -4.71 -5.29 -11.60
C PRO A 63 -5.23 -4.01 -10.93
N PHE A 64 -4.34 -3.25 -10.33
CA PHE A 64 -4.69 -1.98 -9.71
C PHE A 64 -4.44 -0.78 -10.63
N GLU A 65 -5.08 0.32 -10.30
CA GLU A 65 -4.57 1.66 -10.53
C GLU A 65 -4.03 2.21 -9.21
N LEU A 66 -2.79 2.72 -9.21
CA LEU A 66 -2.18 3.37 -8.06
C LEU A 66 -2.16 4.89 -8.28
N THR A 67 -2.60 5.64 -7.29
CA THR A 67 -2.46 7.11 -7.32
C THR A 67 -1.02 7.49 -7.06
N VAL A 68 -0.45 8.22 -8.00
CA VAL A 68 0.85 8.87 -7.89
C VAL A 68 0.64 10.39 -7.84
N PRO A 69 1.63 11.22 -7.45
CA PRO A 69 1.44 12.66 -7.48
C PRO A 69 0.99 13.17 -8.86
N GLY A 70 -0.26 13.65 -8.93
CA GLY A 70 -0.88 14.23 -10.12
C GLY A 70 -1.50 13.25 -11.13
N ALA A 71 -1.43 11.94 -10.93
CA ALA A 71 -2.00 10.96 -11.86
C ALA A 71 -2.43 9.66 -11.18
N GLN A 72 -3.09 8.81 -11.96
CA GLN A 72 -3.39 7.42 -11.60
C GLN A 72 -2.78 6.53 -12.68
N LEU A 73 -2.01 5.52 -12.27
CA LEU A 73 -1.28 4.63 -13.17
C LEU A 73 -1.71 3.19 -13.01
N PRO A 74 -1.79 2.43 -14.12
CA PRO A 74 -1.83 0.97 -14.04
C PRO A 74 -0.67 0.46 -13.19
N CYS A 75 -0.99 -0.39 -12.22
CA CYS A 75 -0.05 -0.90 -11.23
C CYS A 75 -0.30 -2.37 -10.94
N ALA A 76 0.73 -3.19 -11.05
CA ALA A 76 0.66 -4.57 -10.62
C ALA A 76 0.82 -4.66 -9.09
N GLY A 77 -0.23 -5.03 -8.38
CA GLY A 77 -0.18 -5.31 -6.93
C GLY A 77 0.35 -6.72 -6.66
N VAL A 78 1.67 -6.86 -6.56
CA VAL A 78 2.32 -8.18 -6.44
C VAL A 78 2.02 -8.80 -5.08
N THR A 79 1.60 -10.06 -5.09
CA THR A 79 1.10 -10.80 -3.93
C THR A 79 1.36 -12.30 -4.05
N VAL A 80 1.12 -13.03 -2.96
CA VAL A 80 1.19 -14.51 -2.85
C VAL A 80 2.46 -15.11 -3.45
N VAL A 81 3.58 -14.42 -3.26
CA VAL A 81 4.90 -14.86 -3.74
C VAL A 81 5.45 -15.94 -2.83
N GLY A 82 5.54 -17.16 -3.31
CA GLY A 82 6.04 -18.29 -2.51
C GLY A 82 6.66 -19.40 -3.34
N VAL A 83 7.66 -20.07 -2.74
CA VAL A 83 8.33 -21.27 -3.29
C VAL A 83 8.26 -22.37 -2.24
N LEU A 84 7.81 -23.56 -2.61
CA LEU A 84 7.74 -24.68 -1.66
C LEU A 84 9.10 -24.94 -0.98
N PRO A 85 9.13 -25.29 0.32
CA PRO A 85 10.38 -25.49 1.07
C PRO A 85 11.36 -26.45 0.42
N THR A 86 10.84 -27.50 -0.20
CA THR A 86 11.61 -28.53 -0.92
C THR A 86 12.34 -28.01 -2.15
N HIS A 87 11.96 -26.84 -2.66
CA HIS A 87 12.50 -26.23 -3.90
C HIS A 87 13.20 -24.88 -3.66
N ARG A 88 13.40 -24.48 -2.39
CA ARG A 88 14.12 -23.26 -2.05
C ARG A 88 15.61 -23.32 -2.41
N ARG A 89 16.25 -22.14 -2.51
CA ARG A 89 17.69 -21.94 -2.77
C ARG A 89 18.18 -22.49 -4.13
N GLN A 90 17.25 -22.74 -5.07
CA GLN A 90 17.53 -23.19 -6.43
C GLN A 90 17.35 -22.08 -7.49
N GLY A 91 17.28 -20.80 -7.07
CA GLY A 91 17.09 -19.66 -7.96
C GLY A 91 15.67 -19.51 -8.52
N ILE A 92 14.70 -20.32 -8.07
CA ILE A 92 13.32 -20.34 -8.58
C ILE A 92 12.63 -18.99 -8.40
N LEU A 93 12.73 -18.40 -7.19
CA LEU A 93 12.15 -17.08 -6.91
C LEU A 93 12.67 -16.02 -7.90
N GLY A 94 13.98 -15.97 -8.12
CA GLY A 94 14.59 -15.00 -9.03
C GLY A 94 14.10 -15.14 -10.48
N ARG A 95 13.95 -16.37 -10.96
CA ARG A 95 13.43 -16.65 -12.31
C ARG A 95 11.95 -16.27 -12.42
N MET A 96 11.15 -16.61 -11.40
CA MET A 96 9.71 -16.29 -11.35
C MET A 96 9.46 -14.78 -11.30
N MET A 97 10.18 -14.04 -10.44
CA MET A 97 10.06 -12.58 -10.35
C MET A 97 10.46 -11.89 -11.66
N ARG A 98 11.50 -12.37 -12.36
CA ARG A 98 11.87 -11.84 -13.68
C ARG A 98 10.75 -12.06 -14.71
N ALA A 99 10.19 -13.27 -14.76
CA ALA A 99 9.08 -13.58 -15.66
C ALA A 99 7.84 -12.75 -15.36
N GLN A 100 7.47 -12.59 -14.09
CA GLN A 100 6.34 -11.77 -13.68
C GLN A 100 6.55 -10.30 -14.02
N LEU A 101 7.73 -9.71 -13.73
CA LEU A 101 8.02 -8.32 -14.06
C LEU A 101 8.04 -8.06 -15.57
N ALA A 102 8.49 -9.04 -16.37
CA ALA A 102 8.41 -8.95 -17.84
C ALA A 102 6.95 -8.93 -18.32
N ASP A 103 6.09 -9.84 -17.81
CA ASP A 103 4.66 -9.86 -18.12
C ASP A 103 3.96 -8.56 -17.69
N ILE A 104 4.28 -8.02 -16.49
CA ILE A 104 3.78 -6.72 -16.02
C ILE A 104 4.12 -5.61 -17.01
N ARG A 105 5.35 -5.59 -17.50
CA ARG A 105 5.80 -4.61 -18.49
C ARG A 105 5.08 -4.77 -19.85
N GLU A 106 4.92 -6.00 -20.31
CA GLU A 106 4.20 -6.32 -21.56
C GLU A 106 2.72 -5.92 -21.48
N ARG A 107 2.11 -5.95 -20.29
CA ARG A 107 0.76 -5.46 -20.03
C ARG A 107 0.65 -3.93 -20.00
N GLY A 108 1.75 -3.20 -20.12
CA GLY A 108 1.78 -1.74 -20.07
C GLY A 108 1.58 -1.18 -18.65
N GLU A 109 1.91 -1.94 -17.61
CA GLU A 109 1.88 -1.48 -16.22
C GLU A 109 3.27 -0.88 -15.87
N PRO A 110 3.41 0.46 -15.84
CA PRO A 110 4.72 1.09 -15.67
C PRO A 110 5.28 0.96 -14.25
N ILE A 111 4.44 0.56 -13.30
CA ILE A 111 4.81 0.37 -11.90
C ILE A 111 4.24 -0.93 -11.35
N ALA A 112 4.95 -1.50 -10.37
CA ALA A 112 4.45 -2.58 -9.54
C ALA A 112 4.65 -2.25 -8.07
N ALA A 113 3.74 -2.73 -7.21
CA ALA A 113 3.78 -2.47 -5.78
C ALA A 113 3.57 -3.75 -4.99
N LEU A 114 4.06 -3.80 -3.75
CA LEU A 114 3.85 -4.92 -2.83
C LEU A 114 4.00 -4.48 -1.37
N TRP A 115 3.52 -5.35 -0.48
CA TRP A 115 3.86 -5.35 0.93
C TRP A 115 4.88 -6.46 1.20
N ALA A 116 6.02 -6.10 1.79
CA ALA A 116 7.09 -7.04 2.04
C ALA A 116 6.82 -7.83 3.33
N SER A 117 6.57 -9.13 3.21
CA SER A 117 6.59 -10.02 4.38
C SER A 117 8.02 -10.28 4.88
N GLU A 118 9.02 -10.05 4.01
CA GLU A 118 10.46 -10.11 4.31
C GLU A 118 11.17 -9.03 3.49
N GLU A 119 11.60 -7.95 4.12
CA GLU A 119 12.13 -6.74 3.48
C GLU A 119 13.42 -6.99 2.69
N THR A 120 14.19 -8.03 3.06
CA THR A 120 15.48 -8.35 2.44
C THR A 120 15.36 -8.94 1.03
N ILE A 121 14.16 -9.35 0.61
CA ILE A 121 13.94 -10.07 -0.65
C ILE A 121 13.83 -9.12 -1.84
N TYR A 122 12.98 -8.10 -1.76
CA TYR A 122 12.48 -7.42 -2.95
C TYR A 122 13.41 -6.35 -3.51
N GLY A 123 14.31 -5.83 -2.69
CA GLY A 123 15.32 -4.88 -3.14
C GLY A 123 16.16 -5.39 -4.31
N ARG A 124 16.49 -6.68 -4.35
CA ARG A 124 17.27 -7.32 -5.44
C ARG A 124 16.54 -7.35 -6.80
N TYR A 125 15.24 -7.04 -6.81
CA TYR A 125 14.43 -6.92 -8.03
C TYR A 125 14.11 -5.47 -8.36
N GLY A 126 14.71 -4.51 -7.66
CA GLY A 126 14.57 -3.09 -7.91
C GLY A 126 13.39 -2.42 -7.20
N TYR A 127 12.73 -3.12 -6.26
CA TYR A 127 11.74 -2.48 -5.38
C TYR A 127 12.42 -1.57 -4.36
N GLY A 128 11.83 -0.43 -4.09
CA GLY A 128 12.22 0.51 -3.03
C GLY A 128 11.06 0.78 -2.09
N LEU A 129 11.33 0.99 -0.80
CA LEU A 129 10.32 1.42 0.17
C LEU A 129 9.81 2.80 -0.20
N ALA A 130 8.56 2.91 -0.64
CA ALA A 130 7.98 4.14 -1.18
C ALA A 130 7.00 4.83 -0.21
N ALA A 131 6.45 4.10 0.75
CA ALA A 131 5.62 4.65 1.81
C ALA A 131 5.90 3.95 3.13
N GLN A 132 5.78 4.69 4.22
CA GLN A 132 5.86 4.17 5.58
C GLN A 132 4.48 4.25 6.22
N ASP A 133 4.16 3.28 7.05
CA ASP A 133 2.93 3.22 7.80
C ASP A 133 3.17 3.37 9.29
N VAL A 134 2.13 3.76 9.99
CA VAL A 134 2.12 3.90 11.44
C VAL A 134 1.06 3.01 12.05
N MET A 135 1.48 2.27 13.08
CA MET A 135 0.59 1.59 13.99
C MET A 135 0.43 2.45 15.25
N ILE A 136 -0.78 2.55 15.74
CA ILE A 136 -1.07 3.14 17.04
C ILE A 136 -1.73 2.13 17.98
N ARG A 137 -1.41 2.29 19.27
CA ARG A 137 -2.11 1.65 20.38
C ARG A 137 -2.30 2.71 21.45
N ALA A 138 -3.52 3.05 21.75
CA ALA A 138 -3.85 4.11 22.69
C ALA A 138 -4.77 3.61 23.80
N SER A 139 -4.40 3.88 25.06
CA SER A 139 -5.35 3.74 26.16
C SER A 139 -6.46 4.78 26.03
N ARG A 140 -7.72 4.36 26.09
CA ARG A 140 -8.88 5.24 25.96
C ARG A 140 -8.82 6.46 26.89
N GLY A 141 -8.42 6.26 28.15
CA GLY A 141 -8.34 7.34 29.14
C GLY A 141 -7.29 8.41 28.84
N ASN A 142 -6.34 8.13 27.94
CA ASN A 142 -5.25 9.04 27.58
C ASN A 142 -5.35 9.61 26.18
N ALA A 143 -6.30 9.16 25.37
CA ALA A 143 -6.43 9.52 23.94
C ALA A 143 -7.45 10.66 23.70
N ALA A 144 -7.68 11.53 24.68
CA ALA A 144 -8.58 12.68 24.52
C ALA A 144 -8.05 13.66 23.48
N LEU A 145 -8.95 14.22 22.66
CA LEU A 145 -8.62 15.31 21.74
C LEU A 145 -8.31 16.60 22.50
N GLN A 146 -7.52 17.47 21.88
CA GLN A 146 -7.17 18.78 22.43
C GLN A 146 -8.44 19.62 22.64
N PRO A 147 -8.61 20.31 23.81
CA PRO A 147 -9.83 21.01 24.17
C PRO A 147 -10.08 22.26 23.31
N GLU A 148 -9.02 22.88 22.77
CA GLU A 148 -9.10 24.04 21.88
C GLU A 148 -9.59 23.72 20.46
N LEU A 149 -9.71 22.43 20.10
CA LEU A 149 -10.24 22.06 18.80
C LEU A 149 -11.72 22.44 18.71
N PRO A 150 -12.19 22.84 17.49
CA PRO A 150 -13.58 23.13 17.27
C PRO A 150 -14.50 22.01 17.75
N GLY A 151 -15.65 22.38 18.28
CA GLY A 151 -16.69 21.43 18.69
C GLY A 151 -17.13 20.50 17.56
N ARG A 152 -17.99 19.56 17.88
CA ARG A 152 -18.51 18.57 16.92
C ARG A 152 -19.17 19.27 15.71
N THR A 153 -18.71 18.91 14.50
CA THR A 153 -19.17 19.56 13.26
C THR A 153 -20.10 18.65 12.45
N GLY A 154 -20.06 17.34 12.64
CA GLY A 154 -20.83 16.36 11.87
C GLY A 154 -21.60 15.38 12.73
N THR A 155 -22.39 14.54 12.07
CA THR A 155 -23.10 13.42 12.69
C THR A 155 -22.51 12.09 12.21
N THR A 156 -22.28 11.19 13.15
CA THR A 156 -21.86 9.81 12.85
C THR A 156 -23.02 8.88 13.14
N ARG A 157 -23.23 7.91 12.26
CA ARG A 157 -24.22 6.85 12.45
C ARG A 157 -23.69 5.50 11.98
N LEU A 158 -24.14 4.45 12.63
CA LEU A 158 -23.92 3.08 12.16
C LEU A 158 -24.78 2.83 10.92
N VAL A 159 -24.20 2.11 9.94
CA VAL A 159 -24.89 1.76 8.69
C VAL A 159 -24.78 0.26 8.41
N GLY A 160 -25.82 -0.26 7.78
CA GLY A 160 -25.86 -1.64 7.35
C GLY A 160 -24.93 -1.92 6.16
N HIS A 161 -24.74 -3.19 5.85
CA HIS A 161 -23.87 -3.68 4.78
C HIS A 161 -24.22 -3.07 3.41
N GLU A 162 -25.50 -3.10 3.02
CA GLU A 162 -25.99 -2.59 1.75
C GLU A 162 -25.71 -1.10 1.54
N GLU A 163 -25.97 -0.31 2.58
CA GLU A 163 -25.72 1.14 2.53
C GLU A 163 -24.22 1.43 2.46
N ALA A 164 -23.41 0.72 3.25
CA ALA A 164 -21.97 0.88 3.24
C ALA A 164 -21.38 0.54 1.85
N LEU A 165 -21.82 -0.54 1.20
CA LEU A 165 -21.42 -0.92 -0.17
C LEU A 165 -21.79 0.16 -1.21
N ARG A 166 -22.86 0.90 -0.99
CA ARG A 166 -23.29 1.97 -1.89
C ARG A 166 -22.53 3.27 -1.68
N VAL A 167 -22.18 3.61 -0.42
CA VAL A 167 -21.70 4.94 -0.05
C VAL A 167 -20.18 4.98 0.12
N PHE A 168 -19.56 4.00 0.81
CA PHE A 168 -18.13 4.04 1.14
C PHE A 168 -17.21 4.03 -0.09
N PRO A 169 -17.48 3.24 -1.16
CA PRO A 169 -16.68 3.30 -2.38
C PRO A 169 -16.57 4.71 -2.97
N ARG A 170 -17.67 5.47 -2.94
CA ARG A 170 -17.71 6.84 -3.48
C ARG A 170 -16.88 7.81 -2.67
N ILE A 171 -16.85 7.64 -1.34
CA ILE A 171 -15.99 8.45 -0.45
C ILE A 171 -14.54 8.10 -0.69
N TYR A 172 -14.22 6.79 -0.71
CA TYR A 172 -12.88 6.28 -0.96
C TYR A 172 -12.31 6.80 -2.29
N ASP A 173 -13.09 6.72 -3.38
CA ASP A 173 -12.66 7.16 -4.70
C ASP A 173 -12.43 8.67 -4.80
N ARG A 174 -13.16 9.49 -4.02
CA ARG A 174 -12.85 10.92 -3.93
C ARG A 174 -11.50 11.17 -3.28
N VAL A 175 -11.22 10.48 -2.14
CA VAL A 175 -9.96 10.63 -1.42
C VAL A 175 -8.80 10.04 -2.22
N ARG A 176 -9.02 8.89 -2.86
CA ARG A 176 -8.01 8.17 -3.65
C ARG A 176 -7.37 9.04 -4.72
N ARG A 177 -8.14 9.91 -5.38
CA ARG A 177 -7.65 10.71 -6.51
C ARG A 177 -6.46 11.60 -6.16
N ASP A 178 -6.41 12.06 -4.91
CA ASP A 178 -5.41 13.05 -4.46
C ASP A 178 -4.44 12.49 -3.40
N GLN A 179 -4.60 11.20 -3.02
CA GLN A 179 -3.75 10.57 -2.01
C GLN A 179 -2.74 9.62 -2.66
N PRO A 180 -1.45 10.00 -2.80
CA PRO A 180 -0.42 9.11 -3.32
C PRO A 180 -0.36 7.80 -2.53
N GLY A 181 -0.26 6.69 -3.24
CA GLY A 181 -0.20 5.35 -2.63
C GLY A 181 -1.55 4.62 -2.55
N PHE A 182 -2.70 5.30 -2.73
CA PHE A 182 -4.00 4.63 -2.77
C PHE A 182 -4.17 3.83 -4.07
N VAL A 183 -4.71 2.62 -3.93
CA VAL A 183 -5.02 1.74 -5.05
C VAL A 183 -6.53 1.74 -5.36
N SER A 184 -6.89 1.41 -6.60
CA SER A 184 -8.28 1.20 -6.99
C SER A 184 -8.87 -0.03 -6.27
N ARG A 185 -10.16 0.04 -5.95
CA ARG A 185 -10.91 -1.07 -5.36
C ARG A 185 -12.06 -1.48 -6.28
N SER A 186 -12.02 -2.72 -6.78
CA SER A 186 -13.13 -3.29 -7.51
C SER A 186 -14.32 -3.58 -6.59
N LYS A 187 -15.50 -3.83 -7.17
CA LYS A 187 -16.66 -4.32 -6.40
C LYS A 187 -16.31 -5.59 -5.61
N ALA A 188 -15.62 -6.54 -6.27
CA ALA A 188 -15.18 -7.76 -5.61
C ALA A 188 -14.21 -7.47 -4.43
N TRP A 189 -13.36 -6.45 -4.52
CA TRP A 189 -12.49 -6.04 -3.43
C TRP A 189 -13.27 -5.55 -2.21
N TRP A 190 -14.30 -4.71 -2.43
CA TRP A 190 -15.17 -4.25 -1.36
C TRP A 190 -15.92 -5.40 -0.69
N GLU A 191 -16.54 -6.29 -1.49
CA GLU A 191 -17.34 -7.41 -0.99
C GLU A 191 -16.49 -8.48 -0.29
N LEU A 192 -15.35 -8.85 -0.87
CA LEU A 192 -14.58 -10.03 -0.48
C LEU A 192 -13.37 -9.73 0.42
N ARG A 193 -13.01 -8.45 0.60
CA ARG A 193 -11.92 -8.03 1.49
C ARG A 193 -12.36 -7.03 2.54
N LYS A 194 -12.91 -5.88 2.12
CA LYS A 194 -13.23 -4.80 3.07
C LYS A 194 -14.44 -5.12 3.93
N PHE A 195 -15.42 -5.83 3.38
CA PHE A 195 -16.66 -6.19 4.07
C PHE A 195 -16.81 -7.69 4.31
N ASP A 196 -15.76 -8.47 4.11
CA ASP A 196 -15.75 -9.89 4.49
C ASP A 196 -15.81 -10.01 6.01
N ASP A 197 -16.97 -10.42 6.52
CA ASP A 197 -17.25 -10.53 7.94
C ASP A 197 -17.48 -11.98 8.39
N ARG A 198 -16.91 -12.94 7.68
CA ARG A 198 -16.93 -14.33 8.07
C ARG A 198 -16.21 -14.53 9.41
N PRO A 199 -16.62 -15.48 10.24
CA PRO A 199 -16.02 -15.74 11.57
C PRO A 199 -14.50 -15.87 11.53
N GLU A 200 -13.94 -16.53 10.50
CA GLU A 200 -12.50 -16.75 10.33
C GLU A 200 -11.72 -15.44 10.13
N ARG A 201 -12.40 -14.41 9.63
CA ARG A 201 -11.79 -13.07 9.41
C ARG A 201 -11.83 -12.18 10.64
N ARG A 202 -12.62 -12.55 11.65
CA ARG A 202 -12.81 -11.72 12.87
C ARG A 202 -11.64 -11.81 13.84
N ARG A 203 -10.80 -12.84 13.76
CA ARG A 203 -9.62 -13.04 14.63
C ARG A 203 -9.98 -12.94 16.13
N GLY A 204 -11.13 -13.47 16.52
CA GLY A 204 -11.62 -13.42 17.89
C GLY A 204 -12.32 -12.11 18.30
N ALA A 205 -12.47 -11.16 17.37
CA ALA A 205 -13.28 -9.96 17.59
C ALA A 205 -14.74 -10.15 17.16
N GLY A 206 -15.58 -9.18 17.46
CA GLY A 206 -16.98 -9.11 17.04
C GLY A 206 -17.16 -8.78 15.57
N GLU A 207 -18.41 -8.57 15.19
CA GLU A 207 -18.80 -8.19 13.82
C GLU A 207 -18.20 -6.86 13.40
N LEU A 208 -18.16 -6.64 12.06
CA LEU A 208 -17.66 -5.41 11.47
C LEU A 208 -18.66 -4.27 11.68
N ASN A 209 -18.28 -3.28 12.48
CA ASN A 209 -19.01 -2.03 12.62
C ASN A 209 -18.65 -1.10 11.45
N ARG A 210 -19.67 -0.46 10.87
CA ARG A 210 -19.55 0.46 9.73
C ARG A 210 -20.18 1.80 10.11
N VAL A 211 -19.35 2.84 10.15
CA VAL A 211 -19.76 4.19 10.54
C VAL A 211 -19.69 5.12 9.34
N LEU A 212 -20.76 5.85 9.10
CA LEU A 212 -20.83 6.92 8.14
C LEU A 212 -20.78 8.26 8.88
N LEU A 213 -19.94 9.17 8.40
CA LEU A 213 -19.89 10.56 8.83
C LEU A 213 -20.56 11.44 7.79
N GLU A 214 -21.47 12.28 8.24
CA GLU A 214 -22.16 13.28 7.42
C GLU A 214 -21.93 14.69 7.99
N ILE A 215 -21.62 15.65 7.11
CA ILE A 215 -21.51 17.07 7.43
C ILE A 215 -22.46 17.83 6.50
N GLY A 216 -23.39 18.60 7.08
CA GLY A 216 -24.43 19.27 6.30
C GLY A 216 -25.29 18.31 5.47
N GLY A 217 -25.54 17.11 6.00
CA GLY A 217 -26.32 16.06 5.32
C GLY A 217 -25.57 15.35 4.17
N LYS A 218 -24.30 15.62 3.96
CA LYS A 218 -23.48 15.00 2.90
C LYS A 218 -22.52 13.97 3.48
N PRO A 219 -22.41 12.76 2.89
CA PRO A 219 -21.41 11.77 3.23
C PRO A 219 -19.98 12.26 2.91
N VAL A 220 -19.17 12.46 3.94
CA VAL A 220 -17.81 13.03 3.83
C VAL A 220 -16.72 12.11 4.38
N GLY A 221 -17.11 11.02 5.08
CA GLY A 221 -16.15 10.10 5.63
C GLY A 221 -16.82 8.83 6.14
N TYR A 222 -16.01 7.80 6.37
CA TYR A 222 -16.44 6.56 6.99
C TYR A 222 -15.33 5.94 7.83
N ALA A 223 -15.74 5.09 8.77
CA ALA A 223 -14.81 4.22 9.48
C ALA A 223 -15.36 2.80 9.55
N THR A 224 -14.46 1.81 9.59
CA THR A 224 -14.76 0.42 9.90
C THR A 224 -13.91 -0.02 11.07
N TYR A 225 -14.52 -0.73 12.02
CA TYR A 225 -13.81 -1.23 13.19
C TYR A 225 -14.49 -2.49 13.75
N ARG A 226 -13.74 -3.23 14.57
CA ARG A 226 -14.26 -4.34 15.37
C ARG A 226 -13.99 -4.10 16.85
N ILE A 227 -14.83 -4.66 17.70
CA ILE A 227 -14.61 -4.69 19.15
C ILE A 227 -14.20 -6.11 19.52
N LYS A 228 -13.03 -6.24 20.13
CA LYS A 228 -12.60 -7.48 20.78
C LYS A 228 -12.89 -7.36 22.27
N VAL A 229 -13.85 -8.13 22.74
CA VAL A 229 -14.20 -8.19 24.18
C VAL A 229 -13.20 -9.06 24.89
N GLU A 230 -12.58 -8.53 25.94
CA GLU A 230 -11.58 -9.24 26.73
C GLU A 230 -11.64 -8.75 28.18
N TRP A 231 -11.63 -9.68 29.11
CA TRP A 231 -11.60 -9.43 30.57
C TRP A 231 -10.43 -10.16 31.17
N ASP A 232 -9.72 -9.51 32.09
CA ASP A 232 -8.66 -10.06 32.92
C ASP A 232 -9.12 -9.90 34.37
N ASP A 233 -9.59 -10.99 34.95
CA ASP A 233 -10.37 -11.00 36.17
C ASP A 233 -11.54 -9.98 36.09
N ALA A 234 -11.55 -8.99 36.98
CA ALA A 234 -12.56 -7.94 37.01
C ALA A 234 -12.16 -6.69 36.14
N THR A 235 -11.03 -6.73 35.42
CA THR A 235 -10.52 -5.60 34.64
C THR A 235 -10.92 -5.73 33.18
N ASN A 236 -11.58 -4.70 32.65
CA ASN A 236 -11.90 -4.64 31.23
C ASN A 236 -10.61 -4.38 30.40
N LYS A 237 -10.29 -5.29 29.48
CA LYS A 237 -9.18 -5.24 28.52
C LYS A 237 -9.68 -5.14 27.07
N SER A 238 -10.98 -4.91 26.89
CA SER A 238 -11.60 -4.86 25.57
C SER A 238 -10.97 -3.78 24.68
N GLN A 239 -10.91 -4.05 23.38
CA GLN A 239 -10.19 -3.25 22.40
C GLN A 239 -11.07 -2.87 21.21
N VAL A 240 -10.92 -1.65 20.71
CA VAL A 240 -11.37 -1.28 19.36
C VAL A 240 -10.25 -1.49 18.39
N HIS A 241 -10.45 -2.34 17.39
CA HIS A 241 -9.55 -2.49 16.24
C HIS A 241 -10.08 -1.68 15.07
N VAL A 242 -9.52 -0.48 14.85
CA VAL A 242 -9.85 0.36 13.70
C VAL A 242 -9.20 -0.27 12.46
N ILE A 243 -10.04 -0.72 11.52
CA ILE A 243 -9.59 -1.33 10.26
C ILE A 243 -9.29 -0.25 9.24
N GLU A 244 -10.15 0.79 9.19
CA GLU A 244 -10.01 1.90 8.26
C GLU A 244 -10.81 3.12 8.75
N ALA A 245 -10.26 4.32 8.55
CA ALA A 245 -10.95 5.58 8.79
C ALA A 245 -10.57 6.57 7.68
N ILE A 246 -11.48 6.84 6.76
CA ILE A 246 -11.27 7.66 5.56
C ILE A 246 -12.20 8.88 5.59
N GLY A 247 -11.60 10.06 5.60
CA GLY A 247 -12.30 11.33 5.50
C GLY A 247 -11.82 12.14 4.30
N ASP A 248 -12.74 12.83 3.60
CA ASP A 248 -12.41 13.60 2.40
C ASP A 248 -11.88 15.02 2.70
N SER A 249 -11.77 15.36 3.96
CA SER A 249 -11.24 16.65 4.43
C SER A 249 -10.61 16.52 5.81
N PRO A 250 -9.74 17.46 6.22
CA PRO A 250 -9.18 17.49 7.58
C PRO A 250 -10.25 17.47 8.69
N VAL A 251 -11.38 18.15 8.45
CA VAL A 251 -12.52 18.15 9.36
C VAL A 251 -13.14 16.75 9.46
N ALA A 252 -13.34 16.07 8.32
CA ALA A 252 -13.89 14.71 8.29
C ALA A 252 -12.98 13.73 9.02
N VAL A 253 -11.66 13.79 8.82
CA VAL A 253 -10.69 12.97 9.54
C VAL A 253 -10.77 13.21 11.04
N ARG A 254 -10.78 14.48 11.49
CA ARG A 254 -10.92 14.84 12.90
C ARG A 254 -12.21 14.28 13.52
N GLU A 255 -13.35 14.43 12.84
CA GLU A 255 -14.64 13.96 13.38
C GLU A 255 -14.75 12.45 13.44
N LEU A 256 -14.16 11.71 12.49
CA LEU A 256 -14.06 10.25 12.56
C LEU A 256 -13.23 9.79 13.76
N TRP A 257 -12.08 10.43 14.00
CA TRP A 257 -11.25 10.12 15.15
C TRP A 257 -11.88 10.57 16.47
N ARG A 258 -12.63 11.68 16.50
CA ARG A 258 -13.45 12.06 17.64
C ARG A 258 -14.43 10.95 18.03
N TYR A 259 -15.11 10.37 17.04
CA TYR A 259 -16.00 9.25 17.25
C TYR A 259 -15.27 8.01 17.76
N LEU A 260 -14.22 7.59 17.07
CA LEU A 260 -13.48 6.37 17.41
C LEU A 260 -12.86 6.42 18.82
N LEU A 261 -12.31 7.58 19.20
CA LEU A 261 -11.74 7.81 20.52
C LEU A 261 -12.80 7.93 21.63
N SER A 262 -14.07 8.16 21.30
CA SER A 262 -15.18 8.29 22.24
C SER A 262 -15.93 6.98 22.50
N ILE A 263 -15.57 5.87 21.83
CA ILE A 263 -16.25 4.59 22.02
C ILE A 263 -16.08 4.11 23.48
N ASP A 264 -17.22 3.90 24.15
CA ASP A 264 -17.26 3.47 25.54
C ASP A 264 -16.98 1.96 25.70
N TRP A 265 -16.76 1.52 26.93
CA TRP A 265 -16.60 0.10 27.30
C TRP A 265 -15.37 -0.59 26.69
N VAL A 266 -14.37 0.17 26.27
CA VAL A 266 -13.10 -0.37 25.77
C VAL A 266 -11.95 0.23 26.56
N ALA A 267 -10.88 -0.56 26.74
CA ALA A 267 -9.66 -0.13 27.41
C ALA A 267 -8.68 0.52 26.43
N GLU A 268 -8.61 0.00 25.19
CA GLU A 268 -7.63 0.41 24.21
C GLU A 268 -8.24 0.57 22.82
N ILE A 269 -7.58 1.40 22.00
CA ILE A 269 -7.88 1.61 20.60
C ILE A 269 -6.62 1.28 19.81
N HIS A 270 -6.76 0.40 18.83
CA HIS A 270 -5.69 -0.05 17.95
C HIS A 270 -6.01 0.33 16.51
N CYS A 271 -5.00 0.82 15.76
CA CYS A 271 -5.06 0.95 14.32
C CYS A 271 -3.71 0.54 13.74
N GLU A 272 -3.70 -0.37 12.78
CA GLU A 272 -2.48 -0.98 12.26
C GLU A 272 -1.88 -0.24 11.06
N ALA A 273 -2.65 0.61 10.39
CA ALA A 273 -2.18 1.30 9.18
C ALA A 273 -2.73 2.72 9.10
N LEU A 274 -1.87 3.69 9.40
CA LEU A 274 -2.09 5.11 9.21
C LEU A 274 -0.93 5.71 8.42
N PRO A 275 -1.13 6.81 7.66
CA PRO A 275 -0.01 7.50 7.03
C PRO A 275 0.96 8.08 8.08
N ALA A 276 2.24 8.17 7.71
CA ALA A 276 3.27 8.67 8.61
C ALA A 276 3.06 10.13 9.07
N ASP A 277 2.29 10.90 8.32
CA ASP A 277 1.89 12.28 8.61
C ASP A 277 0.44 12.41 9.09
N HIS A 278 -0.15 11.33 9.60
CA HIS A 278 -1.56 11.35 10.04
C HIS A 278 -1.78 12.40 11.13
N PRO A 279 -2.80 13.27 11.02
CA PRO A 279 -2.99 14.40 11.93
C PRO A 279 -3.32 13.99 13.36
N LEU A 280 -3.67 12.73 13.63
CA LEU A 280 -4.04 12.25 14.96
C LEU A 280 -2.99 12.58 16.02
N PHE A 281 -1.69 12.51 15.65
CA PHE A 281 -0.59 12.86 16.56
C PHE A 281 -0.69 14.30 17.09
N LEU A 282 -1.21 15.22 16.28
CA LEU A 282 -1.40 16.62 16.63
C LEU A 282 -2.80 16.91 17.21
N LEU A 283 -3.75 15.99 17.02
CA LEU A 283 -5.13 16.17 17.48
C LEU A 283 -5.32 15.76 18.95
N VAL A 284 -4.49 14.88 19.50
CA VAL A 284 -4.62 14.38 20.88
C VAL A 284 -3.85 15.24 21.86
N GLN A 285 -4.33 15.32 23.10
CA GLN A 285 -3.66 16.06 24.19
C GLN A 285 -2.31 15.44 24.58
N ARG A 286 -2.19 14.13 24.46
CA ARG A 286 -1.00 13.36 24.88
C ARG A 286 -0.49 12.50 23.72
N PRO A 287 0.30 13.04 22.78
CA PRO A 287 0.77 12.30 21.61
C PRO A 287 1.52 11.01 21.95
N ASN A 288 2.32 11.01 23.01
CA ASN A 288 3.06 9.83 23.45
C ASN A 288 2.16 8.68 23.91
N SER A 289 0.90 8.95 24.30
CA SER A 289 -0.05 7.92 24.71
C SER A 289 -0.56 7.08 23.52
N LEU A 290 -0.33 7.51 22.29
CA LEU A 290 -0.70 6.76 21.09
C LEU A 290 0.21 5.56 20.81
N SER A 291 1.35 5.41 21.53
CA SER A 291 2.34 4.37 21.21
C SER A 291 2.67 4.32 19.71
N TRP A 292 2.98 5.48 19.13
CA TRP A 292 3.20 5.69 17.70
C TRP A 292 4.40 4.88 17.20
N LYS A 293 4.14 3.84 16.38
CA LYS A 293 5.17 2.97 15.84
C LYS A 293 5.21 3.06 14.32
N LEU A 294 6.33 3.56 13.79
CA LEU A 294 6.62 3.62 12.36
C LEU A 294 7.18 2.28 11.87
N PHE A 295 6.76 1.83 10.68
CA PHE A 295 7.27 0.63 10.02
C PHE A 295 7.20 0.77 8.49
N ASP A 296 7.70 -0.21 7.75
CA ASP A 296 7.61 -0.21 6.31
C ASP A 296 6.16 -0.45 5.85
N GLY A 297 5.77 0.29 4.83
CA GLY A 297 4.46 0.18 4.19
C GLY A 297 4.61 -0.33 2.76
N LEU A 298 4.22 0.50 1.80
CA LEU A 298 4.22 0.12 0.39
C LEU A 298 5.63 0.16 -0.22
N TRP A 299 6.05 -0.95 -0.84
CA TRP A 299 7.23 -1.05 -1.69
C TRP A 299 6.84 -0.87 -3.14
N LEU A 300 7.61 -0.08 -3.89
CA LEU A 300 7.33 0.26 -5.29
C LEU A 300 8.48 -0.17 -6.20
N ARG A 301 8.13 -0.62 -7.41
CA ARG A 301 9.04 -0.91 -8.51
C ARG A 301 8.66 -0.05 -9.71
N LEU A 302 9.59 0.74 -10.21
CA LEU A 302 9.43 1.42 -11.50
C LEU A 302 9.80 0.41 -12.60
N VAL A 303 8.79 -0.22 -13.20
CA VAL A 303 8.95 -1.24 -14.26
C VAL A 303 9.39 -0.60 -15.56
N ASP A 304 8.77 0.52 -15.91
CA ASP A 304 9.17 1.43 -16.99
C ASP A 304 9.46 2.82 -16.39
N VAL A 305 10.74 3.15 -16.26
CA VAL A 305 11.17 4.42 -15.66
C VAL A 305 10.69 5.61 -16.48
N GLY A 306 10.74 5.53 -17.80
CA GLY A 306 10.33 6.63 -18.67
C GLY A 306 8.84 6.94 -18.54
N ALA A 307 7.99 5.91 -18.63
CA ALA A 307 6.55 6.05 -18.49
C ALA A 307 6.17 6.50 -17.06
N ALA A 308 6.76 5.92 -16.04
CA ALA A 308 6.50 6.29 -14.66
C ALA A 308 6.87 7.75 -14.37
N LEU A 309 8.07 8.20 -14.78
CA LEU A 309 8.51 9.58 -14.58
C LEU A 309 7.67 10.59 -15.37
N SER A 310 7.21 10.22 -16.58
CA SER A 310 6.37 11.09 -17.43
C SER A 310 4.98 11.32 -16.84
N ALA A 311 4.45 10.34 -16.14
CA ALA A 311 3.10 10.43 -15.57
C ALA A 311 3.04 11.19 -14.25
N ARG A 312 4.16 11.29 -13.53
CA ARG A 312 4.22 11.99 -12.26
C ARG A 312 4.29 13.50 -12.48
N SER A 313 3.39 14.25 -11.83
CA SER A 313 3.49 15.73 -11.84
C SER A 313 4.74 16.22 -11.13
N THR A 314 5.30 17.31 -11.63
CA THR A 314 6.35 18.08 -10.98
C THR A 314 5.75 19.17 -10.10
N ALA A 315 6.37 19.46 -8.95
CA ALA A 315 5.96 20.58 -8.12
C ALA A 315 6.59 21.88 -8.65
N GLY A 316 5.77 22.91 -8.86
CA GLY A 316 6.23 24.27 -9.10
C GLY A 316 6.96 24.51 -10.44
N GLY A 317 6.73 23.71 -11.48
CA GLY A 317 7.27 23.94 -12.82
C GLY A 317 8.79 23.75 -12.95
N GLY A 318 9.38 22.95 -12.06
CA GLY A 318 10.83 22.73 -12.01
C GLY A 318 11.33 21.67 -12.99
N ARG A 319 12.67 21.65 -13.19
CA ARG A 319 13.35 20.61 -13.96
C ARG A 319 14.40 19.93 -13.10
N VAL A 320 14.50 18.61 -13.24
CA VAL A 320 15.57 17.80 -12.65
C VAL A 320 16.06 16.75 -13.65
N THR A 321 17.36 16.46 -13.60
CA THR A 321 17.98 15.43 -14.43
C THR A 321 18.55 14.33 -13.53
N PHE A 322 18.04 13.12 -13.69
CA PHE A 322 18.48 11.92 -12.97
C PHE A 322 19.41 11.08 -13.83
N GLU A 323 20.49 10.56 -13.27
CA GLU A 323 21.22 9.43 -13.84
C GLU A 323 20.84 8.16 -13.06
N VAL A 324 20.06 7.29 -13.70
CA VAL A 324 19.74 5.96 -13.17
C VAL A 324 20.91 5.03 -13.50
N THR A 325 21.67 4.62 -12.50
CA THR A 325 22.94 3.90 -12.69
C THR A 325 22.78 2.39 -12.77
N ALA A 326 21.71 1.86 -12.19
CA ALA A 326 21.48 0.41 -12.13
C ALA A 326 20.00 0.06 -12.09
N ASP A 327 19.64 -0.96 -12.85
CA ASP A 327 18.39 -1.68 -12.76
C ASP A 327 18.69 -3.20 -12.89
N PRO A 328 18.35 -4.02 -11.86
CA PRO A 328 18.71 -5.45 -11.85
C PRO A 328 17.90 -6.30 -12.82
N ILE A 329 16.83 -5.76 -13.41
CA ILE A 329 15.90 -6.49 -14.29
C ILE A 329 15.84 -5.88 -15.69
N PHE A 330 15.73 -4.55 -15.79
CA PHE A 330 15.52 -3.83 -17.06
C PHE A 330 16.68 -2.88 -17.36
N PRO A 331 17.70 -3.34 -18.12
CA PRO A 331 18.86 -2.51 -18.44
C PRO A 331 18.52 -1.24 -19.20
N ASP A 332 17.44 -1.22 -19.95
CA ASP A 332 16.95 -0.06 -20.71
C ASP A 332 16.38 1.06 -19.82
N ASN A 333 16.10 0.82 -18.54
CA ASN A 333 15.81 1.87 -17.56
C ASN A 333 17.06 2.68 -17.17
N VAL A 334 18.25 2.11 -17.33
CA VAL A 334 19.54 2.74 -16.99
C VAL A 334 19.83 3.87 -17.95
N GLY A 335 20.34 4.99 -17.44
CA GLY A 335 20.75 6.16 -18.21
C GLY A 335 20.19 7.46 -17.66
N THR A 336 20.39 8.54 -18.41
CA THR A 336 20.03 9.90 -17.97
C THR A 336 18.62 10.27 -18.45
N TRP A 337 17.83 10.77 -17.50
CA TRP A 337 16.45 11.18 -17.68
C TRP A 337 16.26 12.62 -17.21
N THR A 338 15.76 13.49 -18.07
CA THR A 338 15.31 14.83 -17.66
C THR A 338 13.81 14.82 -17.49
N VAL A 339 13.36 15.33 -16.34
CA VAL A 339 11.95 15.44 -15.94
C VAL A 339 11.61 16.92 -15.76
N ASP A 340 10.55 17.36 -16.41
CA ASP A 340 9.94 18.69 -16.25
C ASP A 340 8.43 18.60 -16.50
N ASP A 341 7.71 19.72 -16.57
CA ASP A 341 6.26 19.75 -16.80
C ASP A 341 5.82 19.10 -18.12
N GLY A 342 6.73 18.94 -19.07
CA GLY A 342 6.50 18.22 -20.33
C GLY A 342 6.68 16.69 -20.22
N GLY A 343 6.89 16.18 -19.01
CA GLY A 343 7.13 14.75 -18.74
C GLY A 343 8.61 14.40 -18.68
N ALA A 344 8.92 13.12 -18.85
CA ALA A 344 10.28 12.59 -18.80
C ALA A 344 10.79 12.22 -20.19
N ARG A 345 12.09 12.48 -20.45
CA ARG A 345 12.75 12.11 -21.69
C ARG A 345 14.20 11.71 -21.47
N ARG A 346 14.73 10.87 -22.33
CA ARG A 346 16.17 10.58 -22.38
C ARG A 346 16.95 11.87 -22.63
N SER A 347 18.10 12.00 -21.98
CA SER A 347 18.87 13.23 -22.00
C SER A 347 20.38 12.97 -22.03
N THR A 348 21.12 13.88 -22.66
CA THR A 348 22.58 13.95 -22.60
C THR A 348 23.07 15.06 -21.66
N ARG A 349 22.14 15.70 -20.93
CA ARG A 349 22.48 16.77 -19.97
C ARG A 349 23.27 16.18 -18.81
N ARG A 350 24.14 17.00 -18.22
CA ARG A 350 24.80 16.65 -16.96
C ARG A 350 23.71 16.38 -15.90
N PRO A 351 23.73 15.23 -15.21
CA PRO A 351 22.73 14.94 -14.20
C PRO A 351 22.84 15.88 -12.98
N ASP A 352 21.72 16.14 -12.35
CA ASP A 352 21.64 16.80 -11.04
C ASP A 352 22.01 15.83 -9.94
N VAL A 353 21.47 14.61 -10.02
CA VAL A 353 21.71 13.53 -9.05
C VAL A 353 21.89 12.20 -9.75
N ARG A 354 22.62 11.29 -9.09
CA ARG A 354 22.87 9.92 -9.53
C ARG A 354 22.34 8.94 -8.50
N LEU A 355 21.65 7.88 -8.95
CA LEU A 355 21.00 6.91 -8.07
C LEU A 355 20.64 5.63 -8.82
N GLY A 356 20.44 4.51 -8.09
CA GLY A 356 19.84 3.30 -8.63
C GLY A 356 18.31 3.38 -8.68
N VAL A 357 17.66 2.50 -9.46
CA VAL A 357 16.19 2.44 -9.60
C VAL A 357 15.46 2.27 -8.27
N GLN A 358 16.04 1.56 -7.30
CA GLN A 358 15.49 1.41 -5.96
C GLN A 358 15.36 2.75 -5.22
N ALA A 359 16.41 3.57 -5.25
CA ALA A 359 16.40 4.87 -4.59
C ALA A 359 15.40 5.82 -5.28
N LEU A 360 15.29 5.75 -6.61
CA LEU A 360 14.28 6.49 -7.35
C LEU A 360 12.86 6.05 -6.96
N ALA A 361 12.63 4.76 -6.79
CA ALA A 361 11.34 4.22 -6.33
C ALA A 361 10.97 4.70 -4.91
N CYS A 362 11.95 4.82 -3.99
CA CYS A 362 11.73 5.37 -2.65
C CYS A 362 11.23 6.83 -2.69
N ALA A 363 11.76 7.65 -3.60
CA ALA A 363 11.39 9.06 -3.73
C ALA A 363 10.13 9.26 -4.59
N TYR A 364 9.76 8.29 -5.43
CA TYR A 364 8.79 8.47 -6.49
C TYR A 364 7.40 8.93 -6.00
N LEU A 365 6.89 8.38 -4.91
CA LEU A 365 5.62 8.81 -4.33
C LEU A 365 5.75 10.00 -3.37
N GLY A 366 6.97 10.44 -3.04
CA GLY A 366 7.24 11.48 -2.04
C GLY A 366 7.34 10.94 -0.61
N GLY A 367 7.50 9.62 -0.42
CA GLY A 367 7.71 9.01 0.90
C GLY A 367 9.02 9.43 1.53
N PHE A 368 10.06 9.49 0.70
CA PHE A 368 11.40 9.96 1.10
C PHE A 368 11.88 11.08 0.18
N THR A 369 12.63 12.01 0.73
CA THR A 369 13.32 13.06 -0.01
C THR A 369 14.65 12.54 -0.57
N PHE A 370 15.16 13.17 -1.63
CA PHE A 370 16.50 12.86 -2.15
C PHE A 370 17.59 13.23 -1.14
N ALA A 371 17.36 14.24 -0.31
CA ALA A 371 18.26 14.59 0.79
C ALA A 371 18.34 13.49 1.87
N GLU A 372 17.22 12.86 2.24
CA GLU A 372 17.22 11.70 3.15
C GLU A 372 17.97 10.52 2.54
N LEU A 373 17.72 10.22 1.27
CA LEU A 373 18.39 9.14 0.56
C LEU A 373 19.89 9.40 0.37
N ALA A 374 20.29 10.67 0.18
CA ALA A 374 21.70 11.05 0.10
C ALA A 374 22.42 10.86 1.46
N ARG A 375 21.79 11.25 2.58
CA ARG A 375 22.32 10.96 3.92
C ARG A 375 22.49 9.46 4.18
N ALA A 376 21.67 8.64 3.55
CA ALA A 376 21.78 7.17 3.60
C ALA A 376 22.77 6.59 2.57
N GLY A 377 23.49 7.44 1.79
CA GLY A 377 24.45 7.00 0.77
C GLY A 377 23.82 6.40 -0.48
N ARG A 378 22.51 6.61 -0.72
CA ARG A 378 21.76 6.01 -1.85
C ARG A 378 21.59 6.95 -3.04
N VAL A 379 21.91 8.23 -2.87
CA VAL A 379 21.85 9.28 -3.89
C VAL A 379 23.15 10.09 -3.83
N GLU A 380 23.76 10.33 -4.97
CA GLU A 380 24.94 11.17 -5.17
C GLU A 380 24.53 12.50 -5.80
N GLU A 381 24.95 13.63 -5.23
CA GLU A 381 24.82 14.95 -5.87
C GLU A 381 25.90 15.12 -6.94
N VAL A 382 25.52 15.33 -8.18
CA VAL A 382 26.46 15.50 -9.31
C VAL A 382 26.60 16.97 -9.68
N ALA A 383 25.49 17.70 -9.77
CA ALA A 383 25.50 19.15 -9.99
C ALA A 383 25.22 19.87 -8.68
N ARG A 384 25.95 20.94 -8.39
CA ARG A 384 25.74 21.76 -7.18
C ARG A 384 24.27 22.17 -7.04
N GLY A 385 23.67 21.87 -5.90
CA GLY A 385 22.25 22.12 -5.60
C GLY A 385 21.30 21.13 -6.29
N GLY A 386 21.81 20.01 -6.85
CA GLY A 386 21.02 19.00 -7.55
C GLY A 386 20.01 18.30 -6.65
N ILE A 387 20.41 17.96 -5.41
CA ILE A 387 19.52 17.37 -4.42
C ILE A 387 18.37 18.31 -4.08
N ALA A 388 18.67 19.59 -3.83
CA ALA A 388 17.65 20.58 -3.48
C ALA A 388 16.65 20.79 -4.66
N ARG A 389 17.13 20.78 -5.92
CA ARG A 389 16.24 20.81 -7.09
C ARG A 389 15.38 19.57 -7.18
N ALA A 390 15.94 18.38 -6.97
CA ALA A 390 15.20 17.14 -7.00
C ALA A 390 14.10 17.12 -5.92
N ASP A 391 14.40 17.53 -4.71
CA ASP A 391 13.43 17.64 -3.63
C ASP A 391 12.33 18.68 -3.92
N ALA A 392 12.69 19.83 -4.48
CA ALA A 392 11.72 20.85 -4.87
C ALA A 392 10.73 20.35 -5.94
N VAL A 393 11.23 19.65 -6.98
CA VAL A 393 10.41 19.10 -8.08
C VAL A 393 9.55 17.93 -7.62
N TYR A 394 10.04 17.14 -6.66
CA TYR A 394 9.36 15.92 -6.16
C TYR A 394 8.56 16.15 -4.88
N ARG A 395 8.45 17.39 -4.41
CA ARG A 395 7.68 17.73 -3.22
C ARG A 395 6.23 17.28 -3.34
N VAL A 396 5.69 16.77 -2.26
CA VAL A 396 4.28 16.40 -2.09
C VAL A 396 3.71 17.09 -0.85
N ASP A 397 2.41 17.36 -0.85
CA ASP A 397 1.72 17.99 0.29
C ASP A 397 1.27 16.95 1.34
N ARG A 398 1.19 15.68 0.95
CA ARG A 398 0.80 14.56 1.82
C ARG A 398 1.77 13.41 1.63
N LYS A 399 2.17 12.77 2.71
CA LYS A 399 2.96 11.53 2.63
C LYS A 399 2.13 10.44 1.94
N PRO A 400 2.78 9.60 1.11
CA PRO A 400 2.09 8.46 0.50
C PRO A 400 1.64 7.48 1.56
N TRP A 401 0.49 6.87 1.31
CA TRP A 401 -0.11 5.86 2.16
C TRP A 401 -0.90 4.86 1.33
N CYS A 402 -0.81 3.58 1.66
CA CYS A 402 -1.63 2.53 1.08
C CYS A 402 -2.47 1.86 2.19
N PRO A 403 -3.81 2.05 2.20
CA PRO A 403 -4.67 1.43 3.21
C PRO A 403 -4.95 -0.06 2.93
N GLU A 404 -4.30 -0.63 1.92
CA GLU A 404 -4.45 -2.03 1.50
C GLU A 404 -3.17 -2.81 1.74
N ILE A 405 -3.30 -3.90 2.48
CA ILE A 405 -2.29 -4.97 2.55
C ILE A 405 -2.73 -6.08 1.61
N PHE A 406 -1.93 -6.41 0.61
CA PHE A 406 -2.28 -7.37 -0.43
C PHE A 406 -1.17 -8.38 -0.76
#